data_e03cdd96da2c7755e4bf97d84237a0ac
#
_entry.id   e03cdd96da2c7755e4bf97d84237a0ac
#
_cell.length_a   1.000
_cell.length_b   1.000
_cell.length_c   1.000
_cell.angle_alpha   90.00
_cell.angle_beta   90.00
_cell.angle_gamma   90.00
#
_symmetry.space_group_name_H-M   'P 1'
#
loop_
_entity.id
_entity.type
_entity.pdbx_description
1 polymer ?
#
loop_
_entity_poly.entity_id
_entity_poly.type
_entity_poly.pdbx_seq_one_letter_code
_entity_poly.pdbx_strand_id
1 'polypeptide(L)'
;MGEKQRQKAISYLNEDRLYFASLFILIPEIEALDLYEKLNSRNAVALKICAKILKDENLFAHVAGLVSENSSMTYSALKWMLKTGSADDSLNDDYDEVMDAVASLLIKTYKDNSVLPMVADMIFKRNRKGYLVHDLVWCFFQARTSYCLKLIAGYLRSPNRRDVELARQLLHFIPDETGEGANLQKQYQNFLAWLQENNQFLYFTGENLQFTSDPKPCRVDLDAKYLYKSISPYNHKPLQSLTQAEQDHLQQFHELRREDEKLLSKYSRRMHDRNLRSWNQWMQYPVDKQIEIAKAGLGGIR
;
A
#
# COMPACT_ATOMS: atom_id res chain seq x y z
N MET A 1 -46.28 10.87 0.50
CA MET A 1 -45.64 10.74 1.84
C MET A 1 -46.07 11.93 2.70
N GLY A 2 -46.54 11.70 3.95
CA GLY A 2 -46.96 12.80 4.81
C GLY A 2 -45.78 13.64 5.30
N GLU A 3 -45.99 14.95 5.58
CA GLU A 3 -44.94 15.90 6.02
C GLU A 3 -44.12 15.35 7.20
N LYS A 4 -44.79 14.71 8.17
CA LYS A 4 -44.12 14.10 9.33
C LYS A 4 -43.14 12.99 8.97
N GLN A 5 -43.41 12.22 7.91
CA GLN A 5 -42.50 11.16 7.43
C GLN A 5 -41.31 11.76 6.67
N ARG A 6 -41.55 12.84 5.89
CA ARG A 6 -40.48 13.59 5.20
C ARG A 6 -39.49 14.19 6.21
N GLN A 7 -40.01 14.81 7.28
CA GLN A 7 -39.13 15.36 8.33
C GLN A 7 -38.31 14.28 9.05
N LYS A 8 -38.87 13.10 9.28
CA LYS A 8 -38.11 11.98 9.85
C LYS A 8 -37.00 11.50 8.90
N ALA A 9 -37.25 11.42 7.59
CA ALA A 9 -36.24 11.06 6.60
C ALA A 9 -35.08 12.07 6.57
N ILE A 10 -35.41 13.38 6.56
CA ILE A 10 -34.40 14.45 6.61
C ILE A 10 -33.58 14.36 7.89
N SER A 11 -34.21 14.13 9.04
CA SER A 11 -33.49 13.98 10.31
C SER A 11 -32.54 12.81 10.27
N TYR A 12 -32.99 11.63 9.80
CA TYR A 12 -32.17 10.44 9.67
C TYR A 12 -30.96 10.65 8.73
N LEU A 13 -31.20 11.24 7.56
CA LEU A 13 -30.14 11.52 6.58
C LEU A 13 -29.05 12.46 7.13
N ASN A 14 -29.36 13.30 8.11
CA ASN A 14 -28.44 14.28 8.67
C ASN A 14 -27.88 13.89 10.05
N GLU A 15 -28.13 12.67 10.51
CA GLU A 15 -27.57 12.18 11.75
C GLU A 15 -26.03 12.02 11.66
N ASP A 16 -25.35 12.37 12.73
CA ASP A 16 -23.88 12.19 12.82
C ASP A 16 -23.48 10.71 12.73
N ARG A 17 -24.38 9.82 13.16
CA ARG A 17 -24.17 8.36 13.16
C ARG A 17 -24.51 7.69 11.83
N LEU A 18 -24.95 8.45 10.82
CA LEU A 18 -25.23 7.88 9.51
C LEU A 18 -23.96 7.22 8.93
N TYR A 19 -24.08 6.00 8.42
CA TYR A 19 -23.03 5.31 7.69
C TYR A 19 -23.07 5.67 6.20
N PHE A 20 -21.93 5.67 5.54
CA PHE A 20 -21.86 5.97 4.12
C PHE A 20 -22.67 4.98 3.26
N ALA A 21 -22.62 3.68 3.58
CA ALA A 21 -23.43 2.68 2.87
C ALA A 21 -24.92 3.01 2.91
N SER A 22 -25.44 3.46 4.06
CA SER A 22 -26.84 3.88 4.18
C SER A 22 -27.16 5.10 3.30
N LEU A 23 -26.26 6.09 3.27
CA LEU A 23 -26.43 7.25 2.38
C LEU A 23 -26.43 6.82 0.91
N PHE A 24 -25.51 5.93 0.52
CA PHE A 24 -25.38 5.44 -0.85
C PHE A 24 -26.62 4.67 -1.32
N ILE A 25 -27.13 3.75 -0.49
CA ILE A 25 -28.33 2.97 -0.80
C ILE A 25 -29.57 3.87 -0.95
N LEU A 26 -29.62 4.98 -0.21
CA LEU A 26 -30.77 5.90 -0.21
C LEU A 26 -30.70 6.95 -1.33
N ILE A 27 -29.75 6.93 -2.24
CA ILE A 27 -29.67 7.88 -3.36
C ILE A 27 -30.99 7.91 -4.17
N PRO A 28 -31.58 6.78 -4.59
CA PRO A 28 -32.85 6.80 -5.34
C PRO A 28 -34.02 7.44 -4.56
N GLU A 29 -34.08 7.23 -3.25
CA GLU A 29 -35.11 7.82 -2.40
C GLU A 29 -34.89 9.32 -2.18
N ILE A 30 -33.64 9.75 -2.05
CA ILE A 30 -33.28 11.16 -1.95
C ILE A 30 -33.71 11.89 -3.23
N GLU A 31 -33.49 11.29 -4.39
CA GLU A 31 -33.87 11.81 -5.68
C GLU A 31 -35.40 11.86 -5.80
N ALA A 32 -36.10 10.74 -5.57
CA ALA A 32 -37.54 10.63 -5.69
C ALA A 32 -38.30 11.62 -4.78
N LEU A 33 -37.71 12.01 -3.67
CA LEU A 33 -38.31 12.92 -2.68
C LEU A 33 -37.77 14.36 -2.77
N ASP A 34 -36.87 14.61 -3.70
CA ASP A 34 -36.17 15.91 -3.87
C ASP A 34 -35.62 16.45 -2.53
N LEU A 35 -34.75 15.65 -1.91
CA LEU A 35 -34.19 15.98 -0.59
C LEU A 35 -32.76 16.53 -0.67
N TYR A 36 -32.18 16.73 -1.84
CA TYR A 36 -30.79 17.15 -2.01
C TYR A 36 -30.45 18.41 -1.25
N GLU A 37 -31.28 19.45 -1.32
CA GLU A 37 -31.08 20.72 -0.61
C GLU A 37 -31.22 20.63 0.92
N LYS A 38 -31.71 19.50 1.42
CA LYS A 38 -31.89 19.26 2.86
C LYS A 38 -30.75 18.47 3.48
N LEU A 39 -29.78 18.03 2.67
CA LEU A 39 -28.61 17.32 3.15
C LEU A 39 -27.64 18.25 3.87
N ASN A 40 -27.00 17.75 4.92
CA ASN A 40 -25.87 18.45 5.52
C ASN A 40 -24.66 18.46 4.56
N SER A 41 -23.72 19.38 4.81
CA SER A 41 -22.58 19.60 3.93
C SER A 41 -21.73 18.33 3.72
N ARG A 42 -21.54 17.48 4.73
CA ARG A 42 -20.80 16.22 4.63
C ARG A 42 -21.46 15.30 3.60
N ASN A 43 -22.76 15.09 3.69
CA ASN A 43 -23.50 14.16 2.84
C ASN A 43 -23.61 14.71 1.40
N ALA A 44 -23.84 16.02 1.24
CA ALA A 44 -23.85 16.66 -0.07
C ALA A 44 -22.47 16.51 -0.77
N VAL A 45 -21.36 16.71 -0.06
CA VAL A 45 -20.01 16.49 -0.60
C VAL A 45 -19.80 15.01 -0.95
N ALA A 46 -20.24 14.07 -0.11
CA ALA A 46 -20.09 12.64 -0.40
C ALA A 46 -20.86 12.24 -1.67
N LEU A 47 -22.10 12.69 -1.85
CA LEU A 47 -22.85 12.42 -3.08
C LEU A 47 -22.22 13.09 -4.31
N LYS A 48 -21.66 14.29 -4.17
CA LYS A 48 -20.91 14.95 -5.25
C LYS A 48 -19.67 14.13 -5.65
N ILE A 49 -19.00 13.52 -4.68
CA ILE A 49 -17.87 12.60 -4.93
C ILE A 49 -18.35 11.35 -5.66
N CYS A 50 -19.45 10.72 -5.21
CA CYS A 50 -20.06 9.56 -5.90
C CYS A 50 -20.40 9.89 -7.35
N ALA A 51 -21.11 10.99 -7.58
CA ALA A 51 -21.51 11.41 -8.92
C ALA A 51 -20.30 11.61 -9.87
N LYS A 52 -19.21 12.19 -9.37
CA LYS A 52 -17.98 12.36 -10.15
C LYS A 52 -17.30 11.03 -10.47
N ILE A 53 -17.25 10.11 -9.53
CA ILE A 53 -16.61 8.80 -9.70
C ILE A 53 -17.40 7.94 -10.69
N LEU A 54 -18.70 7.82 -10.47
CA LEU A 54 -19.61 7.00 -11.26
C LEU A 54 -19.99 7.66 -12.61
N LYS A 55 -19.57 8.91 -12.82
CA LYS A 55 -19.94 9.73 -14.00
C LYS A 55 -21.45 9.86 -14.17
N ASP A 56 -22.15 9.92 -13.04
CA ASP A 56 -23.60 10.11 -12.98
C ASP A 56 -23.92 11.59 -13.14
N GLU A 57 -24.25 12.00 -14.37
CA GLU A 57 -24.56 13.39 -14.73
C GLU A 57 -25.85 13.88 -14.05
N ASN A 58 -26.82 12.98 -13.84
CA ASN A 58 -28.09 13.33 -13.19
C ASN A 58 -27.84 13.65 -11.70
N LEU A 59 -27.21 12.74 -10.98
CA LEU A 59 -26.83 12.97 -9.58
C LEU A 59 -25.93 14.22 -9.45
N PHE A 60 -24.97 14.39 -10.37
CA PHE A 60 -24.09 15.55 -10.36
C PHE A 60 -24.83 16.88 -10.52
N ALA A 61 -25.83 16.95 -11.43
CA ALA A 61 -26.64 18.14 -11.65
C ALA A 61 -27.36 18.60 -10.36
N HIS A 62 -27.86 17.65 -9.56
CA HIS A 62 -28.53 17.93 -8.29
C HIS A 62 -27.58 18.43 -7.20
N VAL A 63 -26.35 17.90 -7.12
CA VAL A 63 -25.44 18.17 -6.00
C VAL A 63 -24.35 19.20 -6.30
N ALA A 64 -24.14 19.57 -7.57
CA ALA A 64 -23.02 20.42 -7.99
C ALA A 64 -23.00 21.79 -7.32
N GLY A 65 -24.19 22.42 -7.17
CA GLY A 65 -24.37 23.75 -6.60
C GLY A 65 -24.51 23.78 -5.07
N LEU A 66 -24.71 22.63 -4.41
CA LEU A 66 -25.05 22.59 -2.98
C LEU A 66 -23.88 22.95 -2.06
N VAL A 67 -22.65 22.66 -2.50
CA VAL A 67 -21.46 22.89 -1.67
C VAL A 67 -20.33 23.43 -2.55
N SER A 68 -19.70 24.52 -2.12
CA SER A 68 -18.47 25.00 -2.74
C SER A 68 -17.34 23.99 -2.54
N GLU A 69 -16.49 23.79 -3.55
CA GLU A 69 -15.34 22.89 -3.44
C GLU A 69 -14.32 23.46 -2.45
N ASN A 70 -14.16 22.77 -1.33
CA ASN A 70 -13.17 23.06 -0.31
C ASN A 70 -12.39 21.80 -0.03
N SER A 71 -11.07 21.84 -0.20
CA SER A 71 -10.18 20.70 -0.02
C SER A 71 -10.30 20.06 1.36
N SER A 72 -10.50 20.84 2.41
CA SER A 72 -10.68 20.33 3.77
C SER A 72 -11.99 19.57 3.95
N MET A 73 -13.10 20.09 3.38
CA MET A 73 -14.40 19.41 3.43
C MET A 73 -14.37 18.11 2.61
N THR A 74 -13.77 18.16 1.42
CA THR A 74 -13.60 16.98 0.57
C THR A 74 -12.78 15.90 1.30
N TYR A 75 -11.65 16.25 1.90
CA TYR A 75 -10.85 15.31 2.69
C TYR A 75 -11.65 14.71 3.85
N SER A 76 -12.38 15.53 4.60
CA SER A 76 -13.19 15.08 5.73
C SER A 76 -14.30 14.12 5.28
N ALA A 77 -14.96 14.42 4.15
CA ALA A 77 -15.99 13.55 3.58
C ALA A 77 -15.40 12.22 3.11
N LEU A 78 -14.29 12.23 2.36
CA LEU A 78 -13.59 11.01 1.93
C LEU A 78 -13.20 10.12 3.13
N LYS A 79 -12.66 10.74 4.18
CA LYS A 79 -12.28 10.00 5.39
C LYS A 79 -13.47 9.40 6.11
N TRP A 80 -14.60 10.12 6.17
CA TRP A 80 -15.85 9.61 6.71
C TRP A 80 -16.42 8.48 5.84
N MET A 81 -16.45 8.64 4.51
CA MET A 81 -16.90 7.61 3.57
C MET A 81 -16.11 6.31 3.78
N LEU A 82 -14.77 6.38 3.80
CA LEU A 82 -13.94 5.20 4.00
C LEU A 82 -14.16 4.58 5.39
N LYS A 83 -14.16 5.40 6.45
CA LYS A 83 -14.29 4.92 7.83
C LYS A 83 -15.63 4.23 8.10
N THR A 84 -16.71 4.75 7.55
CA THR A 84 -18.06 4.22 7.81
C THR A 84 -18.56 3.28 6.71
N GLY A 85 -17.92 3.29 5.53
CA GLY A 85 -18.28 2.45 4.39
C GLY A 85 -17.51 1.14 4.30
N SER A 86 -16.29 1.07 4.85
CA SER A 86 -15.44 -0.14 4.71
C SER A 86 -16.01 -1.41 5.36
N ALA A 87 -16.95 -1.28 6.30
CA ALA A 87 -17.64 -2.41 6.90
C ALA A 87 -18.58 -3.11 5.91
N ASP A 88 -19.22 -2.31 5.03
CA ASP A 88 -20.20 -2.73 4.03
C ASP A 88 -19.55 -2.92 2.63
N ASP A 89 -18.24 -2.99 2.56
CA ASP A 89 -17.48 -3.26 1.35
C ASP A 89 -17.96 -4.53 0.65
N SER A 90 -18.08 -4.50 -0.67
CA SER A 90 -18.74 -5.50 -1.52
C SER A 90 -20.27 -5.45 -1.43
N LEU A 91 -20.86 -4.26 -1.28
CA LEU A 91 -22.30 -4.05 -1.34
C LEU A 91 -22.85 -4.24 -2.77
N ASN A 92 -22.24 -3.59 -3.74
CA ASN A 92 -22.40 -3.76 -5.18
C ASN A 92 -21.19 -3.14 -5.92
N ASP A 93 -21.12 -3.33 -7.26
CA ASP A 93 -19.99 -2.90 -8.08
C ASP A 93 -19.76 -1.38 -8.03
N ASP A 94 -20.82 -0.58 -8.13
CA ASP A 94 -20.74 0.89 -8.07
C ASP A 94 -20.23 1.37 -6.71
N TYR A 95 -20.70 0.74 -5.63
CA TYR A 95 -20.22 1.04 -4.29
C TYR A 95 -18.73 0.71 -4.13
N ASP A 96 -18.31 -0.43 -4.65
CA ASP A 96 -16.92 -0.87 -4.61
C ASP A 96 -16.03 0.06 -5.44
N GLU A 97 -16.48 0.53 -6.62
CA GLU A 97 -15.77 1.53 -7.42
C GLU A 97 -15.59 2.85 -6.64
N VAL A 98 -16.63 3.31 -5.97
CA VAL A 98 -16.56 4.51 -5.12
C VAL A 98 -15.58 4.30 -3.97
N MET A 99 -15.62 3.17 -3.28
CA MET A 99 -14.73 2.90 -2.14
C MET A 99 -13.26 2.80 -2.57
N ASP A 100 -12.97 2.22 -3.74
CA ASP A 100 -11.62 2.13 -4.31
C ASP A 100 -11.09 3.51 -4.68
N ALA A 101 -11.91 4.34 -5.32
CA ALA A 101 -11.54 5.70 -5.66
C ALA A 101 -11.32 6.57 -4.41
N VAL A 102 -12.17 6.43 -3.38
CA VAL A 102 -12.01 7.12 -2.09
C VAL A 102 -10.70 6.73 -1.41
N ALA A 103 -10.38 5.44 -1.33
CA ALA A 103 -9.11 4.96 -0.80
C ALA A 103 -7.92 5.50 -1.60
N SER A 104 -8.02 5.48 -2.93
CA SER A 104 -6.99 6.00 -3.84
C SER A 104 -6.74 7.50 -3.63
N LEU A 105 -7.79 8.32 -3.53
CA LEU A 105 -7.68 9.75 -3.29
C LEU A 105 -7.02 10.06 -1.95
N LEU A 106 -7.42 9.37 -0.87
CA LEU A 106 -6.83 9.55 0.46
C LEU A 106 -5.34 9.20 0.46
N ILE A 107 -4.95 8.09 -0.16
CA ILE A 107 -3.55 7.64 -0.18
C ILE A 107 -2.71 8.47 -1.16
N LYS A 108 -3.17 8.66 -2.41
CA LYS A 108 -2.35 9.26 -3.48
C LYS A 108 -2.34 10.77 -3.43
N THR A 109 -3.49 11.41 -3.17
CA THR A 109 -3.64 12.86 -3.21
C THR A 109 -3.38 13.49 -1.84
N TYR A 110 -4.04 12.97 -0.81
CA TYR A 110 -3.93 13.52 0.54
C TYR A 110 -2.77 12.94 1.36
N LYS A 111 -2.09 11.89 0.87
CA LYS A 111 -0.97 11.22 1.56
C LYS A 111 -1.32 10.76 2.98
N ASP A 112 -2.57 10.39 3.20
CA ASP A 112 -3.07 9.97 4.51
C ASP A 112 -2.76 8.49 4.78
N ASN A 113 -1.61 8.24 5.38
CA ASN A 113 -1.19 6.88 5.76
C ASN A 113 -2.01 6.30 6.92
N SER A 114 -2.84 7.11 7.62
CA SER A 114 -3.67 6.61 8.72
C SER A 114 -4.80 5.69 8.26
N VAL A 115 -5.15 5.73 6.97
CA VAL A 115 -6.19 4.87 6.39
C VAL A 115 -5.67 3.50 5.94
N LEU A 116 -4.36 3.31 5.86
CA LEU A 116 -3.76 2.06 5.37
C LEU A 116 -4.21 0.79 6.10
N PRO A 117 -4.36 0.76 7.44
CA PRO A 117 -4.87 -0.43 8.12
C PRO A 117 -6.26 -0.83 7.64
N MET A 118 -7.13 0.14 7.39
CA MET A 118 -8.50 -0.08 6.92
C MET A 118 -8.52 -0.58 5.47
N VAL A 119 -7.71 0.01 4.60
CA VAL A 119 -7.59 -0.44 3.20
C VAL A 119 -7.00 -1.86 3.13
N ALA A 120 -6.02 -2.18 3.97
CA ALA A 120 -5.52 -3.56 4.08
C ALA A 120 -6.63 -4.54 4.49
N ASP A 121 -7.45 -4.19 5.49
CA ASP A 121 -8.56 -5.03 5.92
C ASP A 121 -9.60 -5.24 4.79
N MET A 122 -9.92 -4.20 4.01
CA MET A 122 -10.79 -4.31 2.82
C MET A 122 -10.19 -5.28 1.80
N ILE A 123 -8.89 -5.18 1.46
CA ILE A 123 -8.22 -6.09 0.52
C ILE A 123 -8.41 -7.55 0.97
N PHE A 124 -8.14 -7.86 2.23
CA PHE A 124 -8.25 -9.22 2.73
C PHE A 124 -9.70 -9.70 2.88
N LYS A 125 -10.64 -8.82 3.23
CA LYS A 125 -12.09 -9.15 3.23
C LYS A 125 -12.58 -9.50 1.84
N ARG A 126 -12.27 -8.69 0.81
CA ARG A 126 -12.63 -8.98 -0.59
C ARG A 126 -12.02 -10.29 -1.06
N ASN A 127 -10.74 -10.52 -0.81
CA ASN A 127 -10.06 -11.77 -1.16
C ASN A 127 -10.74 -13.01 -0.55
N ARG A 128 -11.16 -12.94 0.72
CA ARG A 128 -11.92 -14.03 1.36
C ARG A 128 -13.24 -14.33 0.68
N LYS A 129 -13.92 -13.30 0.18
CA LYS A 129 -15.18 -13.40 -0.55
C LYS A 129 -15.00 -13.77 -2.04
N GLY A 130 -13.78 -13.73 -2.58
CA GLY A 130 -13.47 -13.97 -3.99
C GLY A 130 -13.72 -12.79 -4.91
N TYR A 131 -13.82 -11.58 -4.37
CA TYR A 131 -13.94 -10.34 -5.15
C TYR A 131 -12.58 -9.82 -5.64
N LEU A 132 -12.62 -8.94 -6.63
CA LEU A 132 -11.44 -8.30 -7.19
C LEU A 132 -10.78 -7.36 -6.17
N VAL A 133 -9.45 -7.40 -6.09
CA VAL A 133 -8.65 -6.61 -5.15
C VAL A 133 -7.59 -5.73 -5.81
N HIS A 134 -7.50 -5.76 -7.15
CA HIS A 134 -6.37 -5.17 -7.88
C HIS A 134 -6.21 -3.68 -7.64
N ASP A 135 -7.28 -2.92 -7.73
CA ASP A 135 -7.23 -1.46 -7.62
C ASP A 135 -6.89 -1.03 -6.19
N LEU A 136 -7.46 -1.71 -5.20
CA LEU A 136 -7.12 -1.51 -3.79
C LEU A 136 -5.65 -1.84 -3.49
N VAL A 137 -5.16 -2.99 -3.97
CA VAL A 137 -3.75 -3.39 -3.79
C VAL A 137 -2.81 -2.39 -4.43
N TRP A 138 -3.12 -1.98 -5.67
CA TRP A 138 -2.29 -1.01 -6.36
C TRP A 138 -2.28 0.34 -5.65
N CYS A 139 -3.44 0.88 -5.27
CA CYS A 139 -3.50 2.15 -4.56
C CYS A 139 -2.84 2.08 -3.18
N PHE A 140 -2.98 0.96 -2.47
CA PHE A 140 -2.36 0.73 -1.16
C PHE A 140 -0.84 0.87 -1.21
N PHE A 141 -0.18 0.25 -2.19
CA PHE A 141 1.27 0.36 -2.34
C PHE A 141 1.75 1.72 -2.91
N GLN A 142 0.85 2.57 -3.43
CA GLN A 142 1.19 3.96 -3.79
C GLN A 142 1.50 4.85 -2.58
N ALA A 143 1.21 4.41 -1.37
CA ALA A 143 1.71 5.06 -0.15
C ALA A 143 3.24 5.01 -0.04
N ARG A 144 3.91 4.09 -0.74
CA ARG A 144 5.37 3.94 -0.86
C ARG A 144 6.08 3.97 0.49
N THR A 145 5.54 3.28 1.46
CA THR A 145 6.08 3.19 2.82
C THR A 145 6.22 1.74 3.26
N SER A 146 7.29 1.42 3.97
CA SER A 146 7.48 0.09 4.55
C SER A 146 6.38 -0.31 5.55
N TYR A 147 5.58 0.64 6.01
CA TYR A 147 4.40 0.37 6.82
C TYR A 147 3.37 -0.49 6.07
N CYS A 148 3.21 -0.29 4.75
CA CYS A 148 2.38 -1.18 3.92
C CYS A 148 2.83 -2.64 4.02
N LEU A 149 4.14 -2.88 3.92
CA LEU A 149 4.69 -4.23 4.00
C LEU A 149 4.46 -4.86 5.39
N LYS A 150 4.59 -4.06 6.46
CA LYS A 150 4.31 -4.53 7.83
C LYS A 150 2.84 -4.90 8.03
N LEU A 151 1.92 -4.11 7.49
CA LEU A 151 0.48 -4.39 7.55
C LEU A 151 0.16 -5.71 6.84
N ILE A 152 0.62 -5.89 5.60
CA ILE A 152 0.42 -7.15 4.86
C ILE A 152 1.06 -8.32 5.59
N ALA A 153 2.29 -8.16 6.12
CA ALA A 153 2.97 -9.21 6.87
C ALA A 153 2.17 -9.68 8.10
N GLY A 154 1.39 -8.81 8.71
CA GLY A 154 0.49 -9.18 9.80
C GLY A 154 -0.44 -10.35 9.45
N TYR A 155 -0.89 -10.42 8.20
CA TYR A 155 -1.77 -11.48 7.70
C TYR A 155 -1.07 -12.82 7.45
N LEU A 156 0.27 -12.88 7.45
CA LEU A 156 1.01 -14.16 7.47
C LEU A 156 0.67 -15.02 8.70
N ARG A 157 0.12 -14.39 9.76
CA ARG A 157 -0.32 -15.08 10.99
C ARG A 157 -1.83 -15.31 11.05
N SER A 158 -2.56 -14.99 9.98
CA SER A 158 -4.01 -15.17 9.96
C SER A 158 -4.36 -16.66 10.12
N PRO A 159 -5.42 -16.99 10.87
CA PRO A 159 -5.98 -18.33 10.88
C PRO A 159 -6.65 -18.71 9.54
N ASN A 160 -6.94 -17.72 8.70
CA ASN A 160 -7.53 -17.94 7.39
C ASN A 160 -6.43 -18.20 6.34
N ARG A 161 -6.46 -19.37 5.72
CA ARG A 161 -5.48 -19.78 4.73
C ARG A 161 -5.41 -18.82 3.51
N ARG A 162 -6.56 -18.30 3.05
CA ARG A 162 -6.59 -17.35 1.92
C ARG A 162 -5.84 -16.05 2.23
N ASP A 163 -5.89 -15.60 3.48
CA ASP A 163 -5.14 -14.42 3.92
C ASP A 163 -3.64 -14.67 3.86
N VAL A 164 -3.20 -15.83 4.36
CA VAL A 164 -1.77 -16.19 4.34
C VAL A 164 -1.25 -16.31 2.91
N GLU A 165 -2.02 -16.92 2.03
CA GLU A 165 -1.67 -17.07 0.60
C GLU A 165 -1.57 -15.71 -0.09
N LEU A 166 -2.56 -14.83 0.09
CA LEU A 166 -2.52 -13.47 -0.46
C LEU A 166 -1.34 -12.68 0.10
N ALA A 167 -1.11 -12.74 1.42
CA ALA A 167 0.01 -12.03 2.04
C ALA A 167 1.36 -12.47 1.46
N ARG A 168 1.58 -13.78 1.28
CA ARG A 168 2.80 -14.31 0.63
C ARG A 168 2.94 -13.81 -0.80
N GLN A 169 1.86 -13.81 -1.56
CA GLN A 169 1.84 -13.32 -2.94
C GLN A 169 2.21 -11.83 -2.99
N LEU A 170 1.54 -10.98 -2.20
CA LEU A 170 1.77 -9.53 -2.19
C LEU A 170 3.16 -9.14 -1.68
N LEU A 171 3.74 -9.94 -0.80
CA LEU A 171 5.09 -9.72 -0.27
C LEU A 171 6.18 -10.37 -1.12
N HIS A 172 5.83 -11.17 -2.13
CA HIS A 172 6.75 -12.05 -2.85
C HIS A 172 7.62 -12.87 -1.88
N PHE A 173 7.00 -13.30 -0.77
CA PHE A 173 7.66 -14.03 0.29
C PHE A 173 7.54 -15.54 0.07
N ILE A 174 8.69 -16.19 -0.12
CA ILE A 174 8.78 -17.64 -0.23
C ILE A 174 9.21 -18.15 1.15
N PRO A 175 8.33 -18.83 1.89
CA PRO A 175 8.68 -19.39 3.19
C PRO A 175 9.58 -20.62 3.06
N ASP A 176 10.47 -20.84 4.04
CA ASP A 176 11.32 -22.01 4.12
C ASP A 176 10.51 -23.32 4.32
N GLU A 177 9.35 -23.19 4.96
CA GLU A 177 8.43 -24.31 5.25
C GLU A 177 7.04 -23.99 4.66
N THR A 178 6.50 -24.93 3.89
CA THR A 178 5.15 -24.85 3.31
C THR A 178 4.35 -26.09 3.70
N GLY A 179 3.02 -25.95 3.86
CA GLY A 179 2.11 -27.07 4.15
C GLY A 179 1.42 -26.99 5.50
N GLU A 180 0.71 -28.07 5.85
CA GLU A 180 0.05 -28.22 7.15
C GLU A 180 1.11 -28.35 8.24
N GLY A 181 1.09 -27.45 9.24
CA GLY A 181 2.08 -27.40 10.33
C GLY A 181 3.17 -26.33 10.16
N ALA A 182 3.20 -25.59 9.05
CA ALA A 182 4.12 -24.47 8.88
C ALA A 182 3.97 -23.44 10.01
N ASN A 183 5.09 -23.03 10.61
CA ASN A 183 5.07 -22.07 11.71
C ASN A 183 4.84 -20.65 11.17
N LEU A 184 3.57 -20.22 11.12
CA LEU A 184 3.16 -18.91 10.61
C LEU A 184 3.79 -17.75 11.40
N GLN A 185 3.98 -17.93 12.72
CA GLN A 185 4.66 -16.93 13.54
C GLN A 185 6.13 -16.78 13.16
N LYS A 186 6.82 -17.88 12.85
CA LYS A 186 8.21 -17.88 12.36
C LYS A 186 8.30 -17.17 11.01
N GLN A 187 7.36 -17.44 10.08
CA GLN A 187 7.32 -16.76 8.77
C GLN A 187 7.17 -15.24 8.92
N TYR A 188 6.27 -14.80 9.77
CA TYR A 188 6.11 -13.39 10.09
C TYR A 188 7.38 -12.76 10.64
N GLN A 189 8.02 -13.41 11.60
CA GLN A 189 9.28 -12.94 12.19
C GLN A 189 10.43 -12.89 11.17
N ASN A 190 10.55 -13.93 10.33
CA ASN A 190 11.54 -13.97 9.25
C ASN A 190 11.33 -12.81 8.26
N PHE A 191 10.08 -12.52 7.90
CA PHE A 191 9.79 -11.38 7.03
C PHE A 191 10.13 -10.05 7.69
N LEU A 192 9.79 -9.87 8.97
CA LEU A 192 10.14 -8.64 9.69
C LEU A 192 11.66 -8.44 9.82
N ALA A 193 12.40 -9.51 10.07
CA ALA A 193 13.86 -9.48 10.10
C ALA A 193 14.42 -9.09 8.72
N TRP A 194 13.91 -9.70 7.65
CA TRP A 194 14.26 -9.33 6.28
C TRP A 194 13.93 -7.86 5.98
N LEU A 195 12.76 -7.39 6.39
CA LEU A 195 12.36 -6.00 6.20
C LEU A 195 13.29 -5.03 6.96
N GLN A 196 13.62 -5.34 8.21
CA GLN A 196 14.57 -4.55 9.00
C GLN A 196 15.95 -4.47 8.34
N GLU A 197 16.41 -5.58 7.77
CA GLU A 197 17.68 -5.63 7.06
C GLU A 197 17.70 -4.82 5.77
N ASN A 198 16.57 -4.69 5.08
CA ASN A 198 16.54 -4.14 3.73
C ASN A 198 15.82 -2.79 3.63
N ASN A 199 15.14 -2.33 4.68
CA ASN A 199 14.24 -1.17 4.64
C ASN A 199 14.87 0.09 4.02
N GLN A 200 16.12 0.41 4.33
CA GLN A 200 16.80 1.60 3.80
C GLN A 200 17.22 1.47 2.33
N PHE A 201 17.17 0.27 1.77
CA PHE A 201 17.51 -0.05 0.39
C PHE A 201 16.28 -0.44 -0.43
N LEU A 202 15.05 -0.27 0.11
CA LEU A 202 13.81 -0.59 -0.57
C LEU A 202 13.29 0.59 -1.36
N TYR A 203 12.86 0.33 -2.59
CA TYR A 203 12.06 1.27 -3.36
C TYR A 203 10.77 0.61 -3.85
N PHE A 204 9.72 1.43 -4.05
CA PHE A 204 8.44 0.98 -4.56
C PHE A 204 8.40 1.14 -6.07
N THR A 205 8.10 0.06 -6.78
CA THR A 205 8.19 -0.01 -8.25
C THR A 205 7.05 0.72 -8.95
N GLY A 206 5.88 0.73 -8.35
CA GLY A 206 4.64 1.17 -8.99
C GLY A 206 4.07 0.16 -10.00
N GLU A 207 4.65 -1.05 -10.10
CA GLU A 207 4.13 -2.11 -10.96
C GLU A 207 2.71 -2.50 -10.56
N ASN A 208 1.87 -2.80 -11.55
CA ASN A 208 0.52 -3.31 -11.35
C ASN A 208 0.17 -4.32 -12.45
N LEU A 209 -0.98 -4.99 -12.35
CA LEU A 209 -1.41 -6.03 -13.27
C LEU A 209 -1.74 -5.52 -14.70
N GLN A 210 -1.82 -4.22 -14.92
CA GLN A 210 -1.96 -3.65 -16.27
C GLN A 210 -0.64 -3.75 -17.06
N PHE A 211 0.50 -3.77 -16.36
CA PHE A 211 1.83 -3.76 -17.00
C PHE A 211 2.58 -5.08 -16.89
N THR A 212 2.25 -5.92 -15.92
CA THR A 212 2.93 -7.21 -15.71
C THR A 212 2.00 -8.23 -15.04
N SER A 213 2.17 -9.49 -15.37
CA SER A 213 1.39 -10.60 -14.77
C SER A 213 1.80 -10.93 -13.33
N ASP A 214 2.98 -10.46 -12.88
CA ASP A 214 3.52 -10.70 -11.53
C ASP A 214 4.12 -9.39 -10.95
N PRO A 215 3.26 -8.40 -10.62
CA PRO A 215 3.72 -7.11 -10.14
C PRO A 215 4.38 -7.23 -8.77
N LYS A 216 5.60 -6.70 -8.66
CA LYS A 216 6.34 -6.61 -7.40
C LYS A 216 6.18 -5.21 -6.81
N PRO A 217 5.48 -5.05 -5.70
CA PRO A 217 5.22 -3.72 -5.14
C PRO A 217 6.49 -2.98 -4.72
N CYS A 218 7.52 -3.72 -4.30
CA CYS A 218 8.82 -3.15 -3.94
C CYS A 218 9.97 -4.09 -4.32
N ARG A 219 11.16 -3.49 -4.42
CA ARG A 219 12.42 -4.24 -4.68
C ARG A 219 13.53 -3.68 -3.80
N VAL A 220 14.52 -4.54 -3.50
CA VAL A 220 15.79 -4.13 -2.88
C VAL A 220 16.72 -3.63 -3.97
N ASP A 221 17.22 -2.43 -3.80
CA ASP A 221 18.30 -1.89 -4.61
C ASP A 221 19.62 -2.53 -4.17
N LEU A 222 20.21 -3.32 -5.05
CA LEU A 222 21.47 -4.02 -4.75
C LEU A 222 22.68 -3.09 -4.76
N ASP A 223 22.65 -2.04 -5.58
CA ASP A 223 23.69 -1.02 -5.67
C ASP A 223 23.77 -0.24 -4.36
N ALA A 224 22.62 0.25 -3.93
CA ALA A 224 22.49 0.95 -2.66
C ALA A 224 22.89 0.07 -1.46
N LYS A 225 22.50 -1.20 -1.50
CA LYS A 225 22.86 -2.17 -0.45
C LYS A 225 24.34 -2.54 -0.47
N TYR A 226 24.96 -2.63 -1.66
CA TYR A 226 26.40 -2.86 -1.82
C TYR A 226 27.20 -1.68 -1.29
N LEU A 227 26.84 -0.45 -1.65
CA LEU A 227 27.49 0.77 -1.17
C LEU A 227 27.07 1.20 0.25
N TYR A 228 26.12 0.49 0.85
CA TYR A 228 25.49 0.86 2.11
C TYR A 228 24.90 2.30 2.12
N LYS A 229 24.33 2.72 1.00
CA LYS A 229 23.68 4.03 0.83
C LYS A 229 22.17 3.92 0.93
N SER A 230 21.57 4.69 1.82
CA SER A 230 20.10 4.76 1.89
C SER A 230 19.53 5.42 0.64
N ILE A 231 18.39 4.91 0.19
CA ILE A 231 17.65 5.46 -0.96
C ILE A 231 16.28 5.99 -0.57
N SER A 232 15.76 6.86 -1.41
CA SER A 232 14.37 7.31 -1.32
C SER A 232 13.41 6.22 -1.80
N PRO A 233 12.43 5.78 -0.99
CA PRO A 233 11.45 4.79 -1.41
C PRO A 233 10.51 5.30 -2.52
N TYR A 234 10.47 6.62 -2.76
CA TYR A 234 9.59 7.27 -3.73
C TYR A 234 10.16 7.34 -5.13
N ASN A 235 11.43 7.70 -5.27
CA ASN A 235 12.06 8.00 -6.55
C ASN A 235 13.32 7.18 -6.83
N HIS A 236 13.64 6.21 -5.98
CA HIS A 236 14.78 5.28 -6.14
C HIS A 236 16.14 6.00 -6.23
N LYS A 237 16.25 7.22 -5.69
CA LYS A 237 17.51 7.97 -5.71
C LYS A 237 18.24 7.83 -4.37
N PRO A 238 19.58 7.72 -4.38
CA PRO A 238 20.37 7.80 -3.17
C PRO A 238 20.07 9.10 -2.41
N LEU A 239 19.96 9.01 -1.08
CA LEU A 239 19.74 10.18 -0.22
C LEU A 239 21.00 11.04 -0.09
N GLN A 240 22.17 10.46 -0.39
CA GLN A 240 23.47 11.13 -0.45
C GLN A 240 24.08 10.91 -1.82
N SER A 241 24.67 11.95 -2.39
CA SER A 241 25.38 11.85 -3.66
C SER A 241 26.50 10.81 -3.59
N LEU A 242 26.71 10.10 -4.70
CA LEU A 242 27.81 9.15 -4.82
C LEU A 242 29.11 9.91 -5.12
N THR A 243 30.20 9.48 -4.49
CA THR A 243 31.55 9.93 -4.83
C THR A 243 32.02 9.27 -6.14
N GLN A 244 33.07 9.78 -6.76
CA GLN A 244 33.64 9.18 -7.97
C GLN A 244 34.08 7.73 -7.73
N ALA A 245 34.74 7.46 -6.61
CA ALA A 245 35.17 6.10 -6.26
C ALA A 245 33.99 5.12 -6.10
N GLU A 246 32.84 5.58 -5.53
CA GLU A 246 31.62 4.76 -5.43
C GLU A 246 30.99 4.50 -6.81
N GLN A 247 31.06 5.47 -7.72
CA GLN A 247 30.58 5.28 -9.10
C GLN A 247 31.45 4.28 -9.86
N ASP A 248 32.75 4.36 -9.70
CA ASP A 248 33.73 3.43 -10.31
C ASP A 248 33.52 1.99 -9.78
N HIS A 249 33.21 1.83 -8.48
CA HIS A 249 32.87 0.53 -7.90
C HIS A 249 31.55 -0.01 -8.46
N LEU A 250 30.52 0.85 -8.64
CA LEU A 250 29.26 0.42 -9.23
C LEU A 250 29.42 -0.01 -10.69
N GLN A 251 30.28 0.64 -11.45
CA GLN A 251 30.53 0.22 -12.82
C GLN A 251 31.07 -1.21 -12.87
N GLN A 252 32.01 -1.56 -12.03
CA GLN A 252 32.54 -2.92 -11.93
C GLN A 252 31.50 -3.91 -11.37
N PHE A 253 30.69 -3.46 -10.41
CA PHE A 253 29.62 -4.27 -9.82
C PHE A 253 28.56 -4.66 -10.85
N HIS A 254 28.20 -3.77 -11.77
CA HIS A 254 27.21 -4.04 -12.84
C HIS A 254 27.72 -4.99 -13.93
N GLU A 255 29.04 -5.24 -14.01
CA GLU A 255 29.62 -6.24 -14.90
C GLU A 255 29.51 -7.67 -14.34
N LEU A 256 29.10 -7.81 -13.08
CA LEU A 256 28.99 -9.09 -12.39
C LEU A 256 27.72 -9.86 -12.79
N ARG A 257 27.77 -11.18 -12.54
CA ARG A 257 26.56 -11.99 -12.60
C ARG A 257 25.62 -11.62 -11.43
N ARG A 258 24.35 -11.72 -11.66
CA ARG A 258 23.30 -11.38 -10.67
C ARG A 258 23.47 -12.08 -9.30
N GLU A 259 24.03 -13.27 -9.31
CA GLU A 259 24.32 -14.04 -8.09
C GLU A 259 25.43 -13.41 -7.26
N ASP A 260 26.49 -12.94 -7.94
CA ASP A 260 27.64 -12.29 -7.30
C ASP A 260 27.24 -10.88 -6.80
N GLU A 261 26.38 -10.12 -7.53
CA GLU A 261 25.80 -8.86 -7.04
C GLU A 261 25.02 -9.08 -5.72
N LYS A 262 24.15 -10.10 -5.67
CA LYS A 262 23.39 -10.46 -4.45
C LYS A 262 24.33 -10.85 -3.31
N LEU A 263 25.36 -11.62 -3.61
CA LEU A 263 26.36 -12.05 -2.63
C LEU A 263 27.08 -10.84 -2.01
N LEU A 264 27.63 -9.96 -2.86
CA LEU A 264 28.35 -8.76 -2.42
C LEU A 264 27.46 -7.81 -1.63
N SER A 265 26.25 -7.54 -2.11
CA SER A 265 25.29 -6.68 -1.40
C SER A 265 24.94 -7.21 -0.01
N LYS A 266 24.72 -8.54 0.10
CA LYS A 266 24.45 -9.20 1.38
C LYS A 266 25.66 -9.14 2.32
N TYR A 267 26.85 -9.39 1.78
CA TYR A 267 28.09 -9.38 2.56
C TYR A 267 28.46 -7.97 3.02
N SER A 268 28.39 -6.99 2.12
CA SER A 268 28.62 -5.57 2.42
C SER A 268 27.79 -5.12 3.61
N ARG A 269 26.45 -5.31 3.54
CA ARG A 269 25.54 -4.98 4.63
C ARG A 269 25.98 -5.61 5.96
N ARG A 270 26.24 -6.92 5.95
CA ARG A 270 26.61 -7.66 7.16
C ARG A 270 27.94 -7.19 7.75
N MET A 271 28.93 -6.89 6.89
CA MET A 271 30.22 -6.41 7.32
C MET A 271 30.14 -5.01 7.90
N HIS A 272 29.42 -4.11 7.23
CA HIS A 272 29.21 -2.73 7.70
C HIS A 272 28.59 -2.70 9.10
N ASP A 273 27.52 -3.48 9.34
CA ASP A 273 26.86 -3.54 10.64
C ASP A 273 27.74 -4.10 11.76
N ARG A 274 28.71 -4.97 11.41
CA ARG A 274 29.61 -5.57 12.38
C ARG A 274 30.82 -4.72 12.68
N ASN A 275 31.45 -4.17 11.64
CA ASN A 275 32.71 -3.44 11.76
C ASN A 275 32.94 -2.50 10.57
N LEU A 276 32.63 -1.23 10.77
CA LEU A 276 32.78 -0.20 9.76
C LEU A 276 34.23 -0.07 9.24
N ARG A 277 35.24 -0.24 10.11
CA ARG A 277 36.66 -0.15 9.68
C ARG A 277 37.02 -1.28 8.72
N SER A 278 36.59 -2.50 9.03
CA SER A 278 36.82 -3.66 8.16
C SER A 278 36.04 -3.53 6.85
N TRP A 279 34.83 -2.98 6.89
CA TRP A 279 34.04 -2.69 5.70
C TRP A 279 34.72 -1.67 4.79
N ASN A 280 35.21 -0.55 5.34
CA ASN A 280 35.96 0.46 4.57
C ASN A 280 37.20 -0.14 3.92
N GLN A 281 37.92 -1.02 4.60
CA GLN A 281 39.09 -1.70 4.05
C GLN A 281 38.70 -2.67 2.92
N TRP A 282 37.61 -3.43 3.11
CA TRP A 282 37.07 -4.37 2.12
C TRP A 282 36.64 -3.65 0.84
N MET A 283 35.99 -2.49 0.97
CA MET A 283 35.60 -1.65 -0.17
C MET A 283 36.78 -1.13 -1.01
N GLN A 284 38.00 -1.12 -0.48
CA GLN A 284 39.20 -0.73 -1.24
C GLN A 284 39.78 -1.87 -2.09
N TYR A 285 39.31 -3.11 -1.90
CA TYR A 285 39.80 -4.22 -2.71
C TYR A 285 39.16 -4.24 -4.10
N PRO A 286 39.86 -4.78 -5.13
CA PRO A 286 39.25 -5.10 -6.42
C PRO A 286 38.01 -6.02 -6.22
N VAL A 287 37.02 -5.91 -7.09
CA VAL A 287 35.73 -6.62 -6.96
C VAL A 287 35.92 -8.15 -6.90
N ASP A 288 36.84 -8.73 -7.67
CA ASP A 288 37.15 -10.16 -7.60
C ASP A 288 37.61 -10.59 -6.21
N LYS A 289 38.46 -9.79 -5.57
CA LYS A 289 38.88 -10.03 -4.20
C LYS A 289 37.79 -9.89 -3.18
N GLN A 290 36.88 -8.93 -3.41
CA GLN A 290 35.70 -8.77 -2.59
C GLN A 290 34.79 -10.01 -2.65
N ILE A 291 34.61 -10.61 -3.84
CA ILE A 291 33.84 -11.85 -4.05
C ILE A 291 34.46 -13.03 -3.29
N GLU A 292 35.81 -13.21 -3.39
CA GLU A 292 36.49 -14.28 -2.64
C GLU A 292 36.25 -14.16 -1.13
N ILE A 293 36.43 -12.96 -0.57
CA ILE A 293 36.23 -12.69 0.85
C ILE A 293 34.74 -12.93 1.25
N ALA A 294 33.80 -12.48 0.40
CA ALA A 294 32.38 -12.65 0.65
C ALA A 294 31.98 -14.14 0.64
N LYS A 295 32.50 -14.94 -0.30
CA LYS A 295 32.27 -16.38 -0.35
C LYS A 295 32.81 -17.09 0.90
N ALA A 296 34.01 -16.75 1.34
CA ALA A 296 34.62 -17.28 2.56
C ALA A 296 33.79 -16.87 3.82
N GLY A 297 33.38 -15.60 3.89
CA GLY A 297 32.70 -15.05 5.06
C GLY A 297 31.23 -15.45 5.20
N LEU A 298 30.54 -15.83 4.11
CA LEU A 298 29.16 -16.32 4.12
C LEU A 298 29.09 -17.85 4.04
N GLY A 299 30.12 -18.53 3.51
CA GLY A 299 30.17 -19.99 3.38
C GLY A 299 30.44 -20.76 4.68
N GLY A 300 30.88 -20.08 5.75
CA GLY A 300 31.11 -20.67 7.07
C GLY A 300 29.89 -20.82 7.97
N ILE A 301 28.68 -20.59 7.41
CA ILE A 301 27.40 -20.71 8.13
C ILE A 301 26.50 -21.61 7.28
N ARG A 302 26.65 -22.92 7.45
CA ARG A 302 25.65 -23.94 7.13
C ARG A 302 24.76 -24.19 8.34
#